data_0fae616cbc279d31ea00141e2618bdeb
#
_entry.id   0fae616cbc279d31ea00141e2618bdeb
#
_cell.length_a   1.000
_cell.length_b   1.000
_cell.length_c   1.000
_cell.angle_alpha   90.00
_cell.angle_beta   90.00
_cell.angle_gamma   90.00
#
_symmetry.space_group_name_H-M   'P 1'
#
loop_
_entity.id
_entity.type
_entity.pdbx_description
1 polymer ?
#
loop_
_entity_poly.entity_id
_entity_poly.type
_entity_poly.pdbx_seq_one_letter_code
_entity_poly.pdbx_strand_id
1 'polypeptide(L)'
;MVKVLFLLLSGKETPERTSMALMTIARQVKSGRYEDAKVILFGTSEEYVANLTGEARESFSEIVKAGALDSACSFVAKKYDIELKLQDMKVPLLPFGERLAHYVNSGYEVITF
;
A
#
# COMPACT_ATOMS: atom_id res chain seq x y z
N MET A 1 13.51 12.62 12.82
CA MET A 1 13.17 12.10 11.48
C MET A 1 11.68 12.22 11.24
N VAL A 2 11.28 12.16 9.98
CA VAL A 2 9.88 12.33 9.56
C VAL A 2 9.17 10.97 9.54
N LYS A 3 7.89 10.99 9.87
CA LYS A 3 6.99 9.84 9.66
C LYS A 3 6.33 10.00 8.31
N VAL A 4 6.24 8.95 7.52
CA VAL A 4 5.71 9.02 6.16
C VAL A 4 4.61 7.99 5.92
N LEU A 5 3.58 8.42 5.19
CA LEU A 5 2.54 7.55 4.67
C LEU A 5 2.65 7.53 3.16
N PHE A 6 2.93 6.36 2.60
CA PHE A 6 2.91 6.15 1.16
C PHE A 6 1.51 5.72 0.73
N LEU A 7 0.90 6.47 -0.17
CA LEU A 7 -0.37 6.09 -0.78
C LEU A 7 -0.10 5.56 -2.18
N LEU A 8 -0.39 4.30 -2.41
CA LEU A 8 -0.30 3.72 -3.75
C LEU A 8 -1.69 3.78 -4.38
N LEU A 9 -1.83 4.64 -5.36
CA LEU A 9 -3.09 4.93 -6.05
C LEU A 9 -3.14 4.32 -7.44
N SER A 10 -2.01 4.26 -8.13
CA SER A 10 -1.91 3.74 -9.50
C SER A 10 -1.93 2.21 -9.52
N GLY A 11 -2.43 1.66 -10.61
CA GLY A 11 -2.56 0.22 -10.79
C GLY A 11 -2.34 -0.19 -12.24
N LYS A 12 -3.25 -1.00 -12.78
CA LYS A 12 -3.12 -1.57 -14.12
C LYS A 12 -3.11 -0.54 -15.25
N GLU A 13 -3.57 0.68 -15.02
CA GLU A 13 -3.52 1.76 -16.02
C GLU A 13 -2.10 2.25 -16.27
N THR A 14 -1.18 1.99 -15.33
CA THR A 14 0.24 2.35 -15.45
C THR A 14 1.11 1.24 -14.83
N PRO A 15 1.09 0.02 -15.36
CA PRO A 15 1.67 -1.15 -14.68
C PRO A 15 3.16 -1.03 -14.39
N GLU A 16 3.93 -0.48 -15.31
CA GLU A 16 5.37 -0.30 -15.10
C GLU A 16 5.65 0.71 -13.99
N ARG A 17 4.92 1.81 -14.00
CA ARG A 17 5.05 2.85 -12.98
C ARG A 17 4.67 2.31 -11.61
N THR A 18 3.59 1.55 -11.53
CA THR A 18 3.12 0.96 -10.28
C THR A 18 4.12 -0.07 -9.75
N SER A 19 4.70 -0.88 -10.61
CA SER A 19 5.73 -1.84 -10.24
C SER A 19 6.96 -1.13 -9.65
N MET A 20 7.42 -0.06 -10.29
CA MET A 20 8.54 0.74 -9.78
C MET A 20 8.21 1.39 -8.44
N ALA A 21 6.97 1.88 -8.28
CA ALA A 21 6.52 2.45 -7.03
C ALA A 21 6.58 1.43 -5.90
N LEU A 22 6.08 0.21 -6.13
CA LEU A 22 6.13 -0.86 -5.13
C LEU A 22 7.57 -1.19 -4.72
N MET A 23 8.47 -1.30 -5.67
CA MET A 23 9.89 -1.56 -5.39
C MET A 23 10.51 -0.43 -4.58
N THR A 24 10.21 0.81 -4.93
CA THR A 24 10.69 1.97 -4.21
C THR A 24 10.15 2.00 -2.78
N ILE A 25 8.85 1.80 -2.61
CA ILE A 25 8.22 1.77 -1.29
C ILE A 25 8.85 0.68 -0.42
N ALA A 26 9.02 -0.53 -0.96
CA ALA A 26 9.63 -1.62 -0.22
C ALA A 26 11.03 -1.25 0.29
N ARG A 27 11.83 -0.61 -0.54
CA ARG A 27 13.17 -0.15 -0.15
C ARG A 27 13.11 0.96 0.89
N GLN A 28 12.21 1.92 0.73
CA GLN A 28 12.06 3.02 1.67
C GLN A 28 11.62 2.55 3.04
N VAL A 29 10.68 1.61 3.10
CA VAL A 29 10.21 1.02 4.35
C VAL A 29 11.37 0.39 5.13
N LYS A 30 12.33 -0.22 4.44
CA LYS A 30 13.45 -0.93 5.05
C LYS A 30 14.69 -0.06 5.27
N SER A 31 14.69 1.16 4.76
CA SER A 31 15.89 2.01 4.72
C SER A 31 16.32 2.58 6.06
N GLY A 32 15.41 2.69 7.01
CA GLY A 32 15.67 3.39 8.27
C GLY A 32 15.76 4.91 8.14
N ARG A 33 15.39 5.46 6.98
CA ARG A 33 15.46 6.90 6.72
C ARG A 33 14.32 7.70 7.34
N TYR A 34 13.25 7.03 7.74
CA TYR A 34 12.07 7.65 8.33
C TYR A 34 11.87 7.12 9.74
N GLU A 35 11.28 7.94 10.60
CA GLU A 35 10.94 7.50 11.95
C GLU A 35 9.92 6.35 11.90
N ASP A 36 8.96 6.44 10.97
CA ASP A 36 8.00 5.39 10.68
C ASP A 36 7.56 5.53 9.22
N ALA A 37 7.28 4.40 8.58
CA ALA A 37 6.81 4.38 7.20
C ALA A 37 5.65 3.40 7.08
N LYS A 38 4.51 3.89 6.61
CA LYS A 38 3.30 3.09 6.43
C LYS A 38 2.79 3.21 5.01
N VAL A 39 2.01 2.23 4.58
CA VAL A 39 1.50 2.14 3.22
C VAL A 39 0.00 1.89 3.27
N ILE A 40 -0.74 2.62 2.44
CA ILE A 40 -2.17 2.35 2.19
C ILE A 40 -2.36 2.17 0.68
N LEU A 41 -3.15 1.17 0.33
CA LEU A 41 -3.59 0.95 -1.04
C LEU A 41 -4.99 1.53 -1.21
N PHE A 42 -5.20 2.29 -2.29
CA PHE A 42 -6.51 2.85 -2.58
C PHE A 42 -6.74 2.94 -4.08
N GLY A 43 -7.90 2.49 -4.54
CA GLY A 43 -8.26 2.55 -5.94
C GLY A 43 -7.72 1.38 -6.77
N THR A 44 -7.28 1.66 -7.98
CA THR A 44 -6.84 0.61 -8.92
C THR A 44 -5.60 -0.14 -8.46
N SER A 45 -4.83 0.42 -7.53
CA SER A 45 -3.70 -0.28 -6.92
C SER A 45 -4.13 -1.56 -6.21
N GLU A 46 -5.34 -1.60 -5.66
CA GLU A 46 -5.83 -2.77 -4.93
C GLU A 46 -6.01 -3.97 -5.85
N GLU A 47 -6.63 -3.76 -7.01
CA GLU A 47 -6.79 -4.81 -8.00
C GLU A 47 -5.43 -5.24 -8.58
N TYR A 48 -4.54 -4.29 -8.82
CA TYR A 48 -3.19 -4.57 -9.29
C TYR A 48 -2.44 -5.47 -8.30
N VAL A 49 -2.47 -5.12 -7.02
CA VAL A 49 -1.81 -5.90 -5.96
C VAL A 49 -2.42 -7.29 -5.83
N ALA A 50 -3.74 -7.42 -5.93
CA ALA A 50 -4.42 -8.71 -5.83
C ALA A 50 -3.98 -9.71 -6.91
N ASN A 51 -3.44 -9.21 -8.03
CA ASN A 51 -3.04 -10.04 -9.17
C ASN A 51 -1.52 -10.02 -9.41
N LEU A 52 -0.72 -9.59 -8.43
CA LEU A 52 0.72 -9.50 -8.56
C LEU A 52 1.39 -10.87 -8.71
N THR A 53 2.47 -10.88 -9.51
CA THR A 53 3.36 -12.03 -9.66
C THR A 53 4.81 -11.54 -9.71
N GLY A 54 5.77 -12.46 -9.59
CA GLY A 54 7.19 -12.17 -9.77
C GLY A 54 7.76 -11.20 -8.75
N GLU A 55 8.69 -10.35 -9.21
CA GLU A 55 9.41 -9.41 -8.35
C GLU A 55 8.51 -8.40 -7.64
N ALA A 56 7.47 -7.93 -8.33
CA ALA A 56 6.54 -6.98 -7.73
C ALA A 56 5.79 -7.62 -6.54
N ARG A 57 5.44 -8.90 -6.67
CA ARG A 57 4.82 -9.62 -5.55
C ARG A 57 5.79 -9.80 -4.40
N GLU A 58 7.06 -10.07 -4.68
CA GLU A 58 8.08 -10.18 -3.65
C GLU A 58 8.27 -8.86 -2.91
N SER A 59 8.32 -7.75 -3.65
CA SER A 59 8.41 -6.41 -3.07
C SER A 59 7.23 -6.12 -2.16
N PHE A 60 6.03 -6.45 -2.61
CA PHE A 60 4.83 -6.27 -1.79
C PHE A 60 4.89 -7.13 -0.53
N SER A 61 5.31 -8.37 -0.66
CA SER A 61 5.47 -9.28 0.49
C SER A 61 6.44 -8.71 1.52
N GLU A 62 7.51 -8.05 1.09
CA GLU A 62 8.47 -7.41 2.00
C GLU A 62 7.84 -6.26 2.78
N ILE A 63 6.96 -5.49 2.14
CA ILE A 63 6.22 -4.42 2.81
C ILE A 63 5.34 -5.01 3.92
N VAL A 64 4.64 -6.09 3.62
CA VAL A 64 3.79 -6.78 4.59
C VAL A 64 4.62 -7.32 5.75
N LYS A 65 5.71 -8.01 5.47
CA LYS A 65 6.59 -8.60 6.48
C LYS A 65 7.21 -7.55 7.40
N ALA A 66 7.48 -6.37 6.87
CA ALA A 66 8.02 -5.26 7.65
C ALA A 66 6.97 -4.62 8.58
N GLY A 67 5.71 -5.03 8.49
CA GLY A 67 4.64 -4.45 9.29
C GLY A 67 4.23 -3.06 8.82
N ALA A 68 4.59 -2.69 7.59
CA ALA A 68 4.34 -1.34 7.08
C ALA A 68 3.00 -1.18 6.38
N LEU A 69 2.41 -2.27 5.90
CA LEU A 69 1.13 -2.18 5.20
C LEU A 69 0.00 -1.98 6.21
N ASP A 70 -0.60 -0.79 6.19
CA ASP A 70 -1.75 -0.50 7.06
C ASP A 70 -3.01 -1.18 6.54
N SER A 71 -3.38 -0.91 5.29
CA SER A 71 -4.65 -1.40 4.77
C SER A 71 -4.80 -1.16 3.28
N ALA A 72 -5.84 -1.80 2.73
CA ALA A 72 -6.46 -1.42 1.47
C ALA A 72 -7.89 -0.99 1.77
N CYS A 73 -8.46 -0.13 0.94
CA CYS A 73 -9.83 0.35 1.16
C CYS A 73 -10.84 -0.77 1.04
N SER A 74 -11.59 -1.03 2.11
CA SER A 74 -12.60 -2.08 2.13
C SER A 74 -13.70 -1.88 1.10
N PHE A 75 -14.12 -0.63 0.89
CA PHE A 75 -15.14 -0.28 -0.09
C PHE A 75 -14.68 -0.59 -1.52
N VAL A 76 -13.45 -0.22 -1.86
CA VAL A 76 -12.88 -0.48 -3.19
C VAL A 76 -12.67 -1.97 -3.42
N ALA A 77 -12.17 -2.69 -2.41
CA ALA A 77 -11.98 -4.14 -2.50
C ALA A 77 -13.29 -4.85 -2.80
N LYS A 78 -14.37 -4.41 -2.15
CA LYS A 78 -15.70 -4.96 -2.39
C LYS A 78 -16.18 -4.64 -3.79
N LYS A 79 -15.98 -3.41 -4.26
CA LYS A 79 -16.36 -2.97 -5.60
C LYS A 79 -15.74 -3.82 -6.70
N TYR A 80 -14.47 -4.19 -6.53
CA TYR A 80 -13.74 -5.00 -7.51
C TYR A 80 -13.83 -6.51 -7.23
N ASP A 81 -14.54 -6.91 -6.19
CA ASP A 81 -14.69 -8.32 -5.80
C ASP A 81 -13.34 -9.02 -5.59
N ILE A 82 -12.45 -8.36 -4.87
CA ILE A 82 -11.09 -8.87 -4.59
C ILE A 82 -10.81 -9.03 -3.10
N GLU A 83 -11.85 -8.99 -2.27
CA GLU A 83 -11.68 -9.08 -0.81
C GLU A 83 -10.92 -10.33 -0.38
N LEU A 84 -11.33 -11.51 -0.90
CA LEU A 84 -10.70 -12.77 -0.53
C LEU A 84 -9.23 -12.84 -0.98
N LYS A 85 -8.94 -12.36 -2.20
CA LYS A 85 -7.57 -12.33 -2.70
C LYS A 85 -6.66 -11.49 -1.82
N LEU A 86 -7.13 -10.30 -1.44
CA LEU A 86 -6.35 -9.41 -0.59
C LEU A 86 -6.18 -9.99 0.83
N GLN A 87 -7.23 -10.58 1.38
CA GLN A 87 -7.17 -11.22 2.69
C GLN A 87 -6.18 -12.39 2.70
N ASP A 88 -6.14 -13.19 1.62
CA ASP A 88 -5.18 -14.27 1.48
C ASP A 88 -3.74 -13.76 1.44
N MET A 89 -3.54 -12.52 0.98
CA MET A 89 -2.23 -11.86 0.96
C MET A 89 -1.91 -11.13 2.27
N LYS A 90 -2.74 -11.29 3.30
CA LYS A 90 -2.59 -10.66 4.61
C LYS A 90 -2.76 -9.14 4.56
N VAL A 91 -3.60 -8.65 3.65
CA VAL A 91 -3.91 -7.23 3.53
C VAL A 91 -5.14 -6.91 4.38
N PRO A 92 -5.01 -6.07 5.41
CA PRO A 92 -6.18 -5.62 6.16
C PRO A 92 -7.09 -4.76 5.29
N LEU A 93 -8.40 -4.93 5.40
CA LEU A 93 -9.39 -4.15 4.66
C LEU A 93 -10.07 -3.20 5.64
N LEU A 94 -9.84 -1.91 5.47
CA LEU A 94 -10.34 -0.88 6.39
C LEU A 94 -10.85 0.33 5.59
N PRO A 95 -11.71 1.17 6.19
CA PRO A 95 -12.20 2.37 5.51
C PRO A 95 -11.05 3.36 5.24
N PHE A 96 -10.84 3.71 3.98
CA PHE A 96 -9.71 4.56 3.58
C PHE A 96 -9.71 5.92 4.26
N GLY A 97 -10.85 6.60 4.27
CA GLY A 97 -10.93 7.96 4.81
C GLY A 97 -10.54 8.04 6.28
N GLU A 98 -10.97 7.05 7.06
CA GLU A 98 -10.64 6.99 8.48
C GLU A 98 -9.15 6.73 8.68
N ARG A 99 -8.56 5.84 7.88
CA ARG A 99 -7.14 5.53 8.00
C ARG A 99 -6.27 6.69 7.54
N LEU A 100 -6.65 7.35 6.45
CA LEU A 100 -5.95 8.54 6.00
C LEU A 100 -5.98 9.63 7.07
N ALA A 101 -7.15 9.91 7.64
CA ALA A 101 -7.29 10.92 8.68
C ALA A 101 -6.44 10.61 9.91
N HIS A 102 -6.38 9.33 10.30
CA HIS A 102 -5.54 8.89 11.39
C HIS A 102 -4.08 9.31 11.20
N TYR A 103 -3.51 9.05 10.03
CA TYR A 103 -2.12 9.36 9.75
C TYR A 103 -1.87 10.86 9.61
N VAL A 104 -2.76 11.56 8.92
CA VAL A 104 -2.65 13.02 8.78
C VAL A 104 -2.70 13.71 10.14
N ASN A 105 -3.61 13.29 11.00
CA ASN A 105 -3.74 13.85 12.34
C ASN A 105 -2.58 13.46 13.26
N SER A 106 -1.88 12.39 12.94
CA SER A 106 -0.70 11.93 13.69
C SER A 106 0.61 12.55 13.18
N GLY A 107 0.54 13.47 12.22
CA GLY A 107 1.70 14.20 11.74
C GLY A 107 2.52 13.48 10.66
N TYR A 108 1.94 12.50 9.98
CA TYR A 108 2.62 11.83 8.87
C TYR A 108 2.63 12.71 7.63
N GLU A 109 3.78 12.76 6.96
CA GLU A 109 3.86 13.32 5.61
C GLU A 109 3.28 12.31 4.62
N VAL A 110 2.46 12.77 3.68
CA VAL A 110 1.79 11.89 2.72
C VAL A 110 2.46 12.00 1.36
N ILE A 111 2.91 10.86 0.84
CA ILE A 111 3.53 10.76 -0.48
C ILE A 111 2.71 9.80 -1.34
N THR A 112 2.28 10.25 -2.51
CA THR A 112 1.42 9.47 -3.40
C THR A 112 2.17 8.93 -4.62
N PHE A 113 1.80 7.75 -5.03
CA PHE A 113 2.28 7.13 -6.26
C PHE A 113 1.12 6.68 -7.15
#